data_b46cb622b960c5cdae75a9ee8a80e89e
#
_entry.id   b46cb622b960c5cdae75a9ee8a80e89e
#
_cell.length_a   1.000
_cell.length_b   1.000
_cell.length_c   1.000
_cell.angle_alpha   90.00
_cell.angle_beta   90.00
_cell.angle_gamma   90.00
#
_symmetry.space_group_name_H-M   'P 1'
#
loop_
_entity.id
_entity.type
_entity.pdbx_description
1 polymer ?
#
loop_
_entity_poly.entity_id
_entity_poly.type
_entity_poly.pdbx_seq_one_letter_code
_entity_poly.pdbx_strand_id
1 'polypeptide(L)'
;SLVGSEMCIRDRLYTPNPSALVSIQQGYVIAVDGVVVHCGESIPTVYTEYDVVDYGDNLIIPGFVDTHAHAPQYCNRGLGMDKELLPWLETYTFPEEAKFIDPDYARLVYGAFVHDLWRNGTTRSILFGTIHKDSTLVLMELLQKAGLSAYVGKVNMDRNSPEFLIEETNQSLADTKVWLDTSAQFGPLVKPIITPRFVPSCTSELMTGLAKLAKEYDVPVQS
;
A
#
# COMPACT_ATOMS: atom_id res chain seq x y z
N SER A 1 -5.98 -10.39 -13.41
CA SER A 1 -5.10 -9.72 -14.39
C SER A 1 -5.89 -9.53 -15.67
N LEU A 2 -6.20 -8.30 -16.03
CA LEU A 2 -6.77 -7.95 -17.33
C LEU A 2 -5.68 -8.12 -18.39
N VAL A 3 -5.61 -9.30 -18.95
CA VAL A 3 -4.83 -9.54 -20.17
C VAL A 3 -5.81 -9.35 -21.31
N GLY A 4 -5.70 -8.20 -22.03
CA GLY A 4 -6.57 -7.88 -23.16
C GLY A 4 -6.87 -6.39 -23.25
N SER A 5 -7.60 -6.03 -24.26
CA SER A 5 -8.05 -4.65 -24.49
C SER A 5 -9.51 -4.54 -24.06
N GLU A 6 -9.81 -3.62 -23.19
CA GLU A 6 -11.17 -3.35 -22.71
C GLU A 6 -11.56 -1.90 -23.01
N MET A 7 -12.81 -1.73 -23.43
CA MET A 7 -13.40 -0.42 -23.62
C MET A 7 -14.64 -0.28 -22.74
N CYS A 8 -14.65 0.73 -21.88
CA CYS A 8 -15.75 0.99 -20.94
C CYS A 8 -16.48 2.27 -21.34
N ILE A 9 -17.81 2.22 -21.38
CA ILE A 9 -18.66 3.39 -21.63
C ILE A 9 -19.35 3.79 -20.33
N ARG A 10 -19.29 5.05 -19.92
CA ARG A 10 -20.21 5.75 -19.02
C ARG A 10 -19.69 7.13 -18.61
N ASP A 11 -20.51 7.80 -17.78
CA ASP A 11 -20.13 9.05 -17.16
C ASP A 11 -18.80 8.88 -16.42
N ARG A 12 -17.86 9.78 -16.70
CA ARG A 12 -16.53 9.71 -16.13
C ARG A 12 -16.17 10.96 -15.38
N LEU A 13 -15.56 10.77 -14.21
CA LEU A 13 -15.00 11.84 -13.39
C LEU A 13 -13.54 11.55 -13.09
N TYR A 14 -12.61 12.45 -13.42
CA TYR A 14 -11.20 12.31 -13.11
C TYR A 14 -10.48 13.66 -13.04
N THR A 15 -9.29 13.66 -12.44
CA THR A 15 -8.42 14.84 -12.34
C THR A 15 -7.17 14.63 -13.19
N PRO A 16 -7.04 15.29 -14.36
CA PRO A 16 -5.84 15.19 -15.20
C PRO A 16 -4.62 15.88 -14.57
N ASN A 17 -4.85 16.82 -13.66
CA ASN A 17 -3.83 17.50 -12.87
C ASN A 17 -4.46 18.04 -11.57
N PRO A 18 -3.67 18.48 -10.57
CA PRO A 18 -4.19 18.92 -9.26
C PRO A 18 -5.22 20.07 -9.28
N SER A 19 -5.30 20.80 -10.38
CA SER A 19 -6.13 22.00 -10.49
C SER A 19 -7.38 21.81 -11.35
N ALA A 20 -7.57 20.64 -11.94
CA ALA A 20 -8.66 20.38 -12.88
C ALA A 20 -9.43 19.12 -12.52
N LEU A 21 -10.75 19.26 -12.45
CA LEU A 21 -11.70 18.15 -12.42
C LEU A 21 -12.40 18.08 -13.78
N VAL A 22 -12.34 16.93 -14.42
CA VAL A 22 -13.00 16.69 -15.72
C VAL A 22 -14.14 15.72 -15.52
N SER A 23 -15.32 16.09 -16.02
CA SER A 23 -16.48 15.23 -16.13
C SER A 23 -16.82 15.03 -17.60
N ILE A 24 -16.95 13.80 -18.03
CA ILE A 24 -17.33 13.42 -19.39
C ILE A 24 -18.59 12.60 -19.31
N GLN A 25 -19.68 13.07 -19.88
CA GLN A 25 -20.94 12.33 -19.97
C GLN A 25 -20.84 11.31 -21.13
N GLN A 26 -21.25 10.08 -20.85
CA GLN A 26 -21.19 8.96 -21.82
C GLN A 26 -19.80 8.80 -22.46
N GLY A 27 -18.76 9.05 -21.66
CA GLY A 27 -17.36 8.95 -22.12
C GLY A 27 -16.85 7.52 -22.22
N TYR A 28 -15.75 7.37 -22.93
CA TYR A 28 -15.05 6.10 -23.11
C TYR A 28 -13.74 6.07 -22.35
N VAL A 29 -13.47 4.93 -21.72
CA VAL A 29 -12.14 4.58 -21.17
C VAL A 29 -11.64 3.36 -21.92
N ILE A 30 -10.49 3.47 -22.52
CA ILE A 30 -9.86 2.36 -23.25
C ILE A 30 -8.59 1.97 -22.50
N ALA A 31 -8.50 0.69 -22.14
CA ALA A 31 -7.32 0.12 -21.55
C ALA A 31 -6.75 -0.99 -22.44
N VAL A 32 -5.45 -0.99 -22.63
CA VAL A 32 -4.71 -2.01 -23.36
C VAL A 32 -3.67 -2.59 -22.39
N ASP A 33 -3.69 -3.89 -22.19
CA ASP A 33 -2.78 -4.59 -21.26
C ASP A 33 -2.72 -3.96 -19.87
N GLY A 34 -3.89 -3.56 -19.34
CA GLY A 34 -4.01 -2.95 -18.01
C GLY A 34 -3.61 -1.47 -17.93
N VAL A 35 -3.27 -0.83 -19.05
CA VAL A 35 -2.90 0.59 -19.10
C VAL A 35 -3.99 1.39 -19.82
N VAL A 36 -4.50 2.45 -19.17
CA VAL A 36 -5.45 3.37 -19.82
C VAL A 36 -4.73 4.15 -20.91
N VAL A 37 -5.12 3.93 -22.17
CA VAL A 37 -4.52 4.56 -23.36
C VAL A 37 -5.37 5.69 -23.93
N HIS A 38 -6.67 5.71 -23.62
CA HIS A 38 -7.58 6.77 -24.05
C HIS A 38 -8.68 7.03 -23.03
N CYS A 39 -9.09 8.28 -22.95
CA CYS A 39 -10.23 8.73 -22.18
C CYS A 39 -10.85 9.95 -22.87
N GLY A 40 -12.10 9.86 -23.32
CA GLY A 40 -12.75 10.93 -24.07
C GLY A 40 -14.19 10.64 -24.45
N GLU A 41 -14.81 11.57 -25.19
CA GLU A 41 -16.20 11.51 -25.62
C GLU A 41 -16.42 10.61 -26.86
N SER A 42 -15.35 10.20 -27.52
CA SER A 42 -15.42 9.38 -28.74
C SER A 42 -14.35 8.30 -28.75
N ILE A 43 -14.61 7.23 -29.49
CA ILE A 43 -13.66 6.14 -29.70
C ILE A 43 -12.76 6.48 -30.87
N PRO A 44 -11.42 6.55 -30.68
CA PRO A 44 -10.49 6.64 -31.81
C PRO A 44 -10.63 5.43 -32.75
N THR A 45 -10.52 5.65 -34.07
CA THR A 45 -10.73 4.62 -35.10
C THR A 45 -9.92 3.35 -34.89
N VAL A 46 -8.73 3.47 -34.31
CA VAL A 46 -7.83 2.33 -34.03
C VAL A 46 -8.35 1.37 -32.96
N TYR A 47 -9.39 1.73 -32.21
CA TYR A 47 -9.97 0.93 -31.12
C TYR A 47 -11.40 0.50 -31.38
N THR A 48 -11.97 0.76 -32.56
CA THR A 48 -13.38 0.44 -32.87
C THR A 48 -13.71 -1.06 -32.87
N GLU A 49 -12.70 -1.90 -33.01
CA GLU A 49 -12.84 -3.37 -33.00
C GLU A 49 -12.76 -4.00 -31.59
N TYR A 50 -12.59 -3.17 -30.54
CA TYR A 50 -12.47 -3.67 -29.18
C TYR A 50 -13.84 -3.94 -28.56
N ASP A 51 -13.90 -4.96 -27.70
CA ASP A 51 -15.12 -5.25 -26.94
C ASP A 51 -15.47 -4.09 -26.00
N VAL A 52 -16.75 -3.74 -26.01
CA VAL A 52 -17.27 -2.62 -25.19
C VAL A 52 -18.03 -3.17 -23.99
N VAL A 53 -17.61 -2.77 -22.79
CA VAL A 53 -18.35 -3.01 -21.57
C VAL A 53 -19.15 -1.76 -21.21
N ASP A 54 -20.47 -1.88 -21.23
CA ASP A 54 -21.38 -0.80 -20.87
C ASP A 54 -21.77 -0.91 -19.38
N TYR A 55 -21.38 0.06 -18.56
CA TYR A 55 -21.64 0.07 -17.13
C TYR A 55 -23.01 0.69 -16.73
N GLY A 56 -23.90 0.94 -17.68
CA GLY A 56 -25.23 1.44 -17.39
C GLY A 56 -25.21 2.84 -16.78
N ASP A 57 -25.90 3.03 -15.66
CA ASP A 57 -25.97 4.32 -14.97
C ASP A 57 -24.84 4.51 -13.93
N ASN A 58 -23.79 3.68 -13.97
CA ASN A 58 -22.67 3.79 -13.04
C ASN A 58 -21.67 4.86 -13.47
N LEU A 59 -21.01 5.46 -12.49
CA LEU A 59 -19.93 6.41 -12.70
C LEU A 59 -18.57 5.69 -12.71
N ILE A 60 -17.74 5.96 -13.70
CA ILE A 60 -16.36 5.48 -13.74
C ILE A 60 -15.45 6.54 -13.11
N ILE A 61 -14.72 6.17 -12.06
CA ILE A 61 -13.75 7.02 -11.38
C ILE A 61 -12.40 6.33 -11.27
N PRO A 62 -11.29 7.06 -11.10
CA PRO A 62 -10.02 6.47 -10.69
C PRO A 62 -10.15 5.76 -9.35
N GLY A 63 -9.37 4.68 -9.17
CA GLY A 63 -9.28 4.03 -7.88
C GLY A 63 -8.76 4.97 -6.78
N PHE A 64 -9.18 4.74 -5.55
CA PHE A 64 -8.76 5.52 -4.39
C PHE A 64 -7.29 5.31 -4.07
N VAL A 65 -6.69 6.35 -3.47
CA VAL A 65 -5.30 6.34 -3.00
C VAL A 65 -5.30 6.57 -1.51
N ASP A 66 -4.80 5.61 -0.74
CA ASP A 66 -4.56 5.73 0.69
C ASP A 66 -3.07 5.99 0.94
N THR A 67 -2.76 7.18 1.42
CA THR A 67 -1.37 7.63 1.60
C THR A 67 -0.81 7.33 2.98
N HIS A 68 -1.60 6.74 3.90
CA HIS A 68 -1.13 6.38 5.24
C HIS A 68 -2.05 5.35 5.89
N ALA A 69 -1.64 4.10 5.88
CA ALA A 69 -2.34 3.03 6.58
C ALA A 69 -1.37 2.03 7.24
N HIS A 70 -1.79 1.48 8.37
CA HIS A 70 -1.07 0.44 9.09
C HIS A 70 -1.76 -0.92 8.85
N ALA A 71 -1.21 -1.72 7.95
CA ALA A 71 -1.80 -3.00 7.61
C ALA A 71 -1.99 -3.97 8.81
N PRO A 72 -1.05 -4.05 9.79
CA PRO A 72 -1.23 -4.92 10.96
C PRO A 72 -2.33 -4.47 11.92
N GLN A 73 -2.79 -3.22 11.84
CA GLN A 73 -3.89 -2.71 12.67
C GLN A 73 -5.28 -3.02 12.11
N TYR A 74 -5.36 -3.76 11.03
CA TYR A 74 -6.62 -4.12 10.39
C TYR A 74 -7.63 -4.77 11.35
N CYS A 75 -7.16 -5.63 12.26
CA CYS A 75 -8.01 -6.27 13.28
C CYS A 75 -8.50 -5.30 14.37
N ASN A 76 -7.85 -4.14 14.52
CA ASN A 76 -8.17 -3.15 15.55
C ASN A 76 -9.16 -2.08 15.09
N ARG A 77 -9.70 -2.18 13.90
CA ARG A 77 -10.65 -1.20 13.37
C ARG A 77 -11.85 -1.02 14.29
N GLY A 78 -12.07 0.21 14.71
CA GLY A 78 -13.19 0.58 15.60
C GLY A 78 -12.98 0.24 17.07
N LEU A 79 -11.82 -0.31 17.47
CA LEU A 79 -11.51 -0.60 18.86
C LEU A 79 -10.86 0.60 19.55
N GLY A 80 -11.27 0.88 20.79
CA GLY A 80 -10.65 1.88 21.65
C GLY A 80 -10.78 3.32 21.17
N MET A 81 -11.83 3.66 20.45
CA MET A 81 -12.08 5.01 19.93
C MET A 81 -12.28 6.07 21.04
N ASP A 82 -12.43 5.64 22.27
CA ASP A 82 -12.53 6.46 23.48
C ASP A 82 -11.19 6.69 24.17
N LYS A 83 -10.10 6.12 23.66
CA LYS A 83 -8.76 6.21 24.28
C LYS A 83 -7.88 7.27 23.61
N GLU A 84 -6.99 7.86 24.39
CA GLU A 84 -5.88 8.64 23.86
C GLU A 84 -4.85 7.74 23.14
N LEU A 85 -3.97 8.34 22.35
CA LEU A 85 -3.05 7.62 21.47
C LEU A 85 -2.18 6.59 22.21
N LEU A 86 -1.48 6.96 23.28
CA LEU A 86 -0.56 6.03 23.94
C LEU A 86 -1.31 4.88 24.63
N PRO A 87 -2.36 5.10 25.44
CA PRO A 87 -3.19 4.03 25.97
C PRO A 87 -3.81 3.14 24.89
N TRP A 88 -4.17 3.69 23.74
CA TRP A 88 -4.68 2.92 22.62
C TRP A 88 -3.60 2.03 22.00
N LEU A 89 -2.40 2.55 21.78
CA LEU A 89 -1.26 1.79 21.27
C LEU A 89 -0.93 0.61 22.20
N GLU A 90 -0.85 0.85 23.53
CA GLU A 90 -0.51 -0.15 24.53
C GLU A 90 -1.58 -1.24 24.67
N THR A 91 -2.87 -0.85 24.58
CA THR A 91 -3.98 -1.77 24.82
C THR A 91 -4.30 -2.65 23.62
N TYR A 92 -4.23 -2.09 22.41
CA TYR A 92 -4.72 -2.76 21.20
C TYR A 92 -3.63 -2.96 20.15
N THR A 93 -2.88 -1.91 19.84
CA THR A 93 -2.02 -1.89 18.66
C THR A 93 -0.78 -2.76 18.86
N PHE A 94 -0.02 -2.54 19.92
CA PHE A 94 1.22 -3.28 20.15
C PHE A 94 0.98 -4.77 20.41
N PRO A 95 -0.02 -5.19 21.20
CA PRO A 95 -0.33 -6.61 21.34
C PRO A 95 -0.77 -7.27 20.03
N GLU A 96 -1.45 -6.54 19.15
CA GLU A 96 -1.84 -7.07 17.85
C GLU A 96 -0.63 -7.18 16.91
N GLU A 97 0.17 -6.13 16.80
CA GLU A 97 1.37 -6.12 15.96
C GLU A 97 2.39 -7.21 16.34
N ALA A 98 2.48 -7.55 17.62
CA ALA A 98 3.36 -8.64 18.09
C ALA A 98 3.02 -10.02 17.49
N LYS A 99 1.76 -10.28 17.16
CA LYS A 99 1.33 -11.55 16.57
C LYS A 99 1.91 -11.78 15.17
N PHE A 100 2.32 -10.71 14.50
CA PHE A 100 2.91 -10.76 13.16
C PHE A 100 4.35 -11.30 13.15
N ILE A 101 4.89 -11.73 14.29
CA ILE A 101 6.08 -12.60 14.34
C ILE A 101 5.82 -13.92 13.61
N ASP A 102 4.56 -14.34 13.56
CA ASP A 102 4.09 -15.52 12.84
C ASP A 102 3.66 -15.14 11.40
N PRO A 103 4.39 -15.59 10.36
CA PRO A 103 4.03 -15.31 8.96
C PRO A 103 2.69 -15.92 8.54
N ASP A 104 2.22 -17.01 9.17
CA ASP A 104 0.92 -17.61 8.85
C ASP A 104 -0.21 -16.72 9.37
N TYR A 105 -0.06 -16.17 10.58
CA TYR A 105 -0.95 -15.13 11.08
C TYR A 105 -0.97 -13.89 10.18
N ALA A 106 0.21 -13.42 9.78
CA ALA A 106 0.35 -12.30 8.85
C ALA A 106 -0.39 -12.59 7.53
N ARG A 107 -0.25 -13.78 6.96
CA ARG A 107 -0.93 -14.19 5.72
C ARG A 107 -2.45 -14.14 5.85
N LEU A 108 -2.97 -14.60 6.98
CA LEU A 108 -4.42 -14.57 7.25
C LEU A 108 -4.93 -13.13 7.32
N VAL A 109 -4.33 -12.28 8.14
CA VAL A 109 -4.79 -10.91 8.38
C VAL A 109 -4.56 -10.02 7.16
N TYR A 110 -3.38 -10.07 6.56
CA TYR A 110 -3.07 -9.29 5.36
C TYR A 110 -3.89 -9.74 4.16
N GLY A 111 -4.25 -11.04 4.07
CA GLY A 111 -5.16 -11.53 3.05
C GLY A 111 -6.52 -10.85 3.10
N ALA A 112 -7.10 -10.73 4.30
CA ALA A 112 -8.35 -10.02 4.51
C ALA A 112 -8.21 -8.51 4.26
N PHE A 113 -7.11 -7.88 4.73
CA PHE A 113 -6.82 -6.47 4.50
C PHE A 113 -6.72 -6.14 2.99
N VAL A 114 -5.93 -6.90 2.24
CA VAL A 114 -5.73 -6.70 0.80
C VAL A 114 -7.03 -6.92 0.01
N HIS A 115 -7.83 -7.93 0.41
CA HIS A 115 -9.16 -8.15 -0.17
C HIS A 115 -10.08 -6.95 0.06
N ASP A 116 -10.07 -6.37 1.26
CA ASP A 116 -10.88 -5.19 1.56
C ASP A 116 -10.40 -3.93 0.83
N LEU A 117 -9.10 -3.72 0.64
CA LEU A 117 -8.57 -2.65 -0.22
C LEU A 117 -9.18 -2.75 -1.62
N TRP A 118 -9.08 -3.93 -2.22
CA TRP A 118 -9.62 -4.19 -3.55
C TRP A 118 -11.14 -3.97 -3.59
N ARG A 119 -11.88 -4.54 -2.65
CA ARG A 119 -13.35 -4.46 -2.57
C ARG A 119 -13.86 -3.03 -2.42
N ASN A 120 -13.11 -2.17 -1.73
CA ASN A 120 -13.47 -0.77 -1.50
C ASN A 120 -12.87 0.18 -2.55
N GLY A 121 -12.23 -0.35 -3.60
CA GLY A 121 -11.70 0.46 -4.70
C GLY A 121 -10.41 1.22 -4.36
N THR A 122 -9.71 0.88 -3.28
CA THR A 122 -8.39 1.42 -2.97
C THR A 122 -7.35 0.69 -3.80
N THR A 123 -6.84 1.33 -4.85
CA THR A 123 -5.94 0.72 -5.83
C THR A 123 -4.48 1.07 -5.60
N ARG A 124 -4.20 2.08 -4.76
CA ARG A 124 -2.85 2.51 -4.38
C ARG A 124 -2.79 2.81 -2.90
N SER A 125 -1.69 2.40 -2.25
CA SER A 125 -1.53 2.61 -0.81
C SER A 125 -0.07 2.85 -0.42
N ILE A 126 0.13 3.59 0.68
CA ILE A 126 1.41 3.67 1.37
C ILE A 126 1.21 3.03 2.74
N LEU A 127 1.89 1.91 2.97
CA LEU A 127 1.58 0.98 4.05
C LEU A 127 2.73 0.81 5.02
N PHE A 128 2.42 0.94 6.30
CA PHE A 128 3.23 0.44 7.39
C PHE A 128 2.96 -1.06 7.55
N GLY A 129 4.01 -1.88 7.47
CA GLY A 129 4.01 -3.28 7.88
C GLY A 129 4.31 -3.41 9.37
N THR A 130 5.13 -4.41 9.72
CA THR A 130 5.61 -4.65 11.09
C THR A 130 7.13 -4.55 11.17
N ILE A 131 7.69 -4.72 12.39
CA ILE A 131 9.14 -4.89 12.57
C ILE A 131 9.64 -6.22 11.94
N HIS A 132 8.76 -7.20 11.76
CA HIS A 132 9.08 -8.53 11.24
C HIS A 132 9.19 -8.51 9.71
N LYS A 133 10.41 -8.64 9.18
CA LYS A 133 10.70 -8.57 7.74
C LYS A 133 9.91 -9.61 6.92
N ASP A 134 9.83 -10.87 7.45
CA ASP A 134 9.21 -11.97 6.72
C ASP A 134 7.69 -11.74 6.55
N SER A 135 7.01 -11.28 7.59
CA SER A 135 5.61 -10.91 7.54
C SER A 135 5.36 -9.68 6.65
N THR A 136 6.30 -8.74 6.59
CA THR A 136 6.19 -7.60 5.67
C THR A 136 6.36 -8.05 4.21
N LEU A 137 7.20 -9.05 3.93
CA LEU A 137 7.29 -9.67 2.60
C LEU A 137 5.99 -10.40 2.21
N VAL A 138 5.30 -11.04 3.16
CA VAL A 138 3.97 -11.63 2.93
C VAL A 138 2.96 -10.57 2.47
N LEU A 139 2.97 -9.37 3.09
CA LEU A 139 2.11 -8.27 2.65
C LEU A 139 2.41 -7.86 1.21
N MET A 140 3.69 -7.71 0.85
CA MET A 140 4.12 -7.37 -0.51
C MET A 140 3.68 -8.43 -1.53
N GLU A 141 3.84 -9.71 -1.20
CA GLU A 141 3.39 -10.83 -2.04
C GLU A 141 1.88 -10.78 -2.33
N LEU A 142 1.08 -10.56 -1.29
CA LEU A 142 -0.39 -10.51 -1.40
C LEU A 142 -0.86 -9.32 -2.24
N LEU A 143 -0.27 -8.13 -2.05
CA LEU A 143 -0.55 -6.95 -2.85
C LEU A 143 -0.20 -7.17 -4.33
N GLN A 144 0.97 -7.77 -4.60
CA GLN A 144 1.37 -8.09 -5.97
C GLN A 144 0.42 -9.08 -6.64
N LYS A 145 0.02 -10.14 -5.93
CA LYS A 145 -0.96 -11.11 -6.43
C LYS A 145 -2.32 -10.50 -6.72
N ALA A 146 -2.73 -9.51 -5.91
CA ALA A 146 -3.98 -8.78 -6.10
C ALA A 146 -3.91 -7.73 -7.22
N GLY A 147 -2.71 -7.43 -7.76
CA GLY A 147 -2.51 -6.38 -8.76
C GLY A 147 -2.67 -4.96 -8.22
N LEU A 148 -2.56 -4.76 -6.90
CA LEU A 148 -2.64 -3.46 -6.24
C LEU A 148 -1.27 -2.78 -6.20
N SER A 149 -1.26 -1.45 -6.38
CA SER A 149 -0.04 -0.66 -6.27
C SER A 149 0.19 -0.24 -4.82
N ALA A 150 1.39 -0.46 -4.29
CA ALA A 150 1.71 -0.01 -2.94
C ALA A 150 3.20 0.31 -2.75
N TYR A 151 3.44 1.30 -1.88
CA TYR A 151 4.68 1.36 -1.13
C TYR A 151 4.47 0.66 0.20
N VAL A 152 5.33 -0.29 0.53
CA VAL A 152 5.25 -1.08 1.78
C VAL A 152 6.52 -0.88 2.56
N GLY A 153 6.42 -0.69 3.87
CA GLY A 153 7.56 -0.48 4.73
C GLY A 153 7.66 -1.49 5.87
N LYS A 154 8.85 -2.09 6.03
CA LYS A 154 9.22 -2.72 7.30
C LYS A 154 9.39 -1.61 8.33
N VAL A 155 8.64 -1.69 9.41
CA VAL A 155 8.73 -0.73 10.51
C VAL A 155 10.03 -0.92 11.28
N ASN A 156 10.63 0.19 11.69
CA ASN A 156 11.82 0.21 12.53
C ASN A 156 11.53 1.00 13.82
N MET A 157 11.86 0.41 14.98
CA MET A 157 11.78 1.06 16.27
C MET A 157 12.71 0.40 17.28
N ASP A 158 13.60 1.20 17.89
CA ASP A 158 14.66 0.77 18.79
C ASP A 158 14.63 1.46 20.16
N ARG A 159 13.56 2.22 20.46
CA ARG A 159 13.33 2.83 21.78
C ARG A 159 11.85 3.11 22.04
N ASN A 160 11.49 3.38 23.30
CA ASN A 160 10.16 3.80 23.75
C ASN A 160 9.03 2.91 23.20
N SER A 161 9.28 1.61 23.13
CA SER A 161 8.36 0.60 22.66
C SER A 161 8.39 -0.59 23.60
N PRO A 162 7.34 -1.43 23.65
CA PRO A 162 7.35 -2.65 24.46
C PRO A 162 8.51 -3.57 24.10
N GLU A 163 9.05 -4.29 25.08
CA GLU A 163 10.19 -5.21 24.88
C GLU A 163 9.96 -6.23 23.74
N PHE A 164 8.72 -6.67 23.55
CA PHE A 164 8.35 -7.63 22.51
C PHE A 164 8.22 -7.02 21.11
N LEU A 165 8.38 -5.69 20.98
CA LEU A 165 8.37 -4.96 19.70
C LEU A 165 9.54 -4.00 19.52
N ILE A 166 10.49 -3.97 20.49
CA ILE A 166 11.69 -3.15 20.36
C ILE A 166 12.79 -3.95 19.65
N GLU A 167 13.47 -3.32 18.71
CA GLU A 167 14.59 -3.91 17.98
C GLU A 167 15.94 -3.43 18.56
N GLU A 168 16.98 -4.23 18.41
CA GLU A 168 18.35 -3.76 18.56
C GLU A 168 18.73 -2.97 17.31
N THR A 169 19.37 -1.81 17.43
CA THR A 169 19.62 -0.86 16.34
C THR A 169 20.33 -1.50 15.14
N ASN A 170 21.46 -2.21 15.37
CA ASN A 170 22.21 -2.81 14.28
C ASN A 170 21.46 -3.99 13.65
N GLN A 171 20.70 -4.75 14.45
CA GLN A 171 19.86 -5.83 13.92
C GLN A 171 18.71 -5.27 13.07
N SER A 172 18.08 -4.19 13.51
CA SER A 172 17.03 -3.50 12.75
C SER A 172 17.54 -3.02 11.39
N LEU A 173 18.74 -2.44 11.34
CA LEU A 173 19.37 -2.02 10.09
C LEU A 173 19.74 -3.21 9.19
N ALA A 174 20.32 -4.28 9.77
CA ALA A 174 20.65 -5.49 9.03
C ALA A 174 19.42 -6.17 8.42
N ASP A 175 18.35 -6.33 9.23
CA ASP A 175 17.08 -6.90 8.76
C ASP A 175 16.40 -6.03 7.71
N THR A 176 16.51 -4.70 7.83
CA THR A 176 15.99 -3.78 6.82
C THR A 176 16.75 -3.92 5.51
N LYS A 177 18.08 -4.08 5.54
CA LYS A 177 18.88 -4.32 4.35
C LYS A 177 18.50 -5.64 3.67
N VAL A 178 18.39 -6.75 4.42
CA VAL A 178 17.95 -8.04 3.89
C VAL A 178 16.55 -7.95 3.28
N TRP A 179 15.65 -7.23 3.96
CA TRP A 179 14.29 -7.02 3.45
C TRP A 179 14.28 -6.21 2.15
N LEU A 180 15.10 -5.14 2.02
CA LEU A 180 15.24 -4.35 0.79
C LEU A 180 15.78 -5.22 -0.36
N ASP A 181 16.84 -6.00 -0.12
CA ASP A 181 17.40 -6.92 -1.11
C ASP A 181 16.36 -7.92 -1.60
N THR A 182 15.58 -8.50 -0.65
CA THR A 182 14.53 -9.46 -0.98
C THR A 182 13.35 -8.81 -1.69
N SER A 183 13.02 -7.56 -1.35
CA SER A 183 11.90 -6.84 -1.96
C SER A 183 12.12 -6.51 -3.44
N ALA A 184 13.35 -6.57 -3.93
CA ALA A 184 13.68 -6.35 -5.34
C ALA A 184 13.01 -7.37 -6.30
N GLN A 185 12.55 -8.52 -5.78
CA GLN A 185 11.77 -9.50 -6.58
C GLN A 185 10.35 -9.02 -6.91
N PHE A 186 9.81 -8.05 -6.15
CA PHE A 186 8.51 -7.47 -6.40
C PHE A 186 8.64 -6.28 -7.36
N GLY A 187 7.68 -6.05 -8.17
CA GLY A 187 7.68 -4.88 -9.03
C GLY A 187 6.62 -5.00 -10.11
N PRO A 188 6.40 -4.01 -10.95
CA PRO A 188 6.69 -2.58 -10.69
C PRO A 188 5.66 -1.92 -9.75
N LEU A 189 4.58 -2.65 -9.39
CA LEU A 189 3.46 -2.10 -8.61
C LEU A 189 3.75 -2.03 -7.11
N VAL A 190 4.50 -2.99 -6.56
CA VAL A 190 4.78 -3.07 -5.12
C VAL A 190 6.24 -2.75 -4.88
N LYS A 191 6.48 -1.68 -4.13
CA LYS A 191 7.82 -1.12 -3.90
C LYS A 191 8.10 -0.96 -2.40
N PRO A 192 9.36 -1.08 -1.99
CA PRO A 192 9.75 -0.80 -0.61
C PRO A 192 9.76 0.70 -0.31
N ILE A 193 9.52 1.04 0.96
CA ILE A 193 9.67 2.38 1.53
C ILE A 193 10.29 2.26 2.92
N ILE A 194 11.36 2.99 3.21
CA ILE A 194 11.96 3.00 4.55
C ILE A 194 10.99 3.59 5.56
N THR A 195 10.81 2.90 6.70
CA THR A 195 9.71 3.22 7.62
C THR A 195 10.19 3.27 9.09
N PRO A 196 10.95 4.29 9.51
CA PRO A 196 11.05 4.59 10.94
C PRO A 196 9.63 4.89 11.44
N ARG A 197 9.17 4.17 12.48
CA ARG A 197 7.76 4.27 12.90
C ARG A 197 7.34 5.71 13.19
N PHE A 198 8.12 6.42 14.02
CA PHE A 198 8.06 7.85 14.26
C PHE A 198 9.24 8.27 15.15
N VAL A 199 9.58 9.55 15.16
CA VAL A 199 10.80 10.05 15.85
C VAL A 199 10.92 9.60 17.32
N PRO A 200 9.86 9.60 18.16
CA PRO A 200 9.97 9.14 19.55
C PRO A 200 10.36 7.68 19.72
N SER A 201 10.09 6.80 18.76
CA SER A 201 10.41 5.36 18.82
C SER A 201 11.71 4.97 18.13
N CYS A 202 12.46 5.95 17.60
CA CYS A 202 13.70 5.71 16.90
C CYS A 202 14.85 6.53 17.53
N THR A 203 16.01 5.90 17.72
CA THR A 203 17.23 6.62 18.10
C THR A 203 17.78 7.41 16.92
N SER A 204 18.61 8.42 17.20
CA SER A 204 19.31 9.17 16.13
C SER A 204 20.24 8.25 15.30
N GLU A 205 20.79 7.21 15.93
CA GLU A 205 21.62 6.22 15.27
C GLU A 205 20.81 5.41 14.25
N LEU A 206 19.67 4.86 14.65
CA LEU A 206 18.76 4.15 13.76
C LEU A 206 18.30 5.06 12.61
N MET A 207 17.84 6.27 12.90
CA MET A 207 17.39 7.24 11.88
C MET A 207 18.49 7.54 10.85
N THR A 208 19.74 7.72 11.32
CA THR A 208 20.89 7.97 10.45
C THR A 208 21.21 6.75 9.57
N GLY A 209 21.14 5.55 10.14
CA GLY A 209 21.34 4.30 9.42
C GLY A 209 20.28 4.09 8.33
N LEU A 210 19.02 4.30 8.67
CA LEU A 210 17.90 4.20 7.73
C LEU A 210 17.99 5.23 6.59
N ALA A 211 18.41 6.46 6.89
CA ALA A 211 18.63 7.48 5.86
C ALA A 211 19.76 7.10 4.87
N LYS A 212 20.81 6.41 5.35
CA LYS A 212 21.86 5.87 4.48
C LYS A 212 21.33 4.76 3.58
N LEU A 213 20.54 3.83 4.14
CA LEU A 213 19.90 2.77 3.34
C LEU A 213 18.93 3.35 2.31
N ALA A 214 18.12 4.35 2.68
CA ALA A 214 17.22 5.02 1.74
C ALA A 214 17.97 5.59 0.53
N LYS A 215 19.14 6.21 0.78
CA LYS A 215 20.01 6.75 -0.28
C LYS A 215 20.71 5.66 -1.09
N GLU A 216 21.20 4.59 -0.44
CA GLU A 216 21.88 3.46 -1.09
C GLU A 216 20.96 2.74 -2.07
N TYR A 217 19.69 2.53 -1.67
CA TYR A 217 18.70 1.79 -2.45
C TYR A 217 17.79 2.68 -3.32
N ASP A 218 17.97 3.99 -3.29
CA ASP A 218 17.11 4.97 -3.98
C ASP A 218 15.62 4.76 -3.69
N VAL A 219 15.27 4.59 -2.42
CA VAL A 219 13.90 4.37 -1.95
C VAL A 219 13.40 5.52 -1.09
N PRO A 220 12.11 5.86 -1.15
CA PRO A 220 11.53 6.92 -0.32
C PRO A 220 11.49 6.53 1.17
N VAL A 221 11.18 7.51 2.01
CA VAL A 221 11.02 7.36 3.46
C VAL A 221 9.63 7.83 3.84
N GLN A 222 8.98 7.10 4.74
CA GLN A 222 7.75 7.51 5.43
C GLN A 222 7.94 7.45 6.95
N SER A 223 7.13 8.20 7.71
CA SER A 223 7.10 8.16 9.17
C SER A 223 5.73 8.64 9.68
#